data_d566539d35d058e3e6593dd22626d95f
#
_entry.id   d566539d35d058e3e6593dd22626d95f
#
_cell.length_a   1.000
_cell.length_b   1.000
_cell.length_c   1.000
_cell.angle_alpha   90.00
_cell.angle_beta   90.00
_cell.angle_gamma   90.00
#
_symmetry.space_group_name_H-M   'P 1'
#
loop_
_entity.id
_entity.type
_entity.pdbx_description
1 polymer ?
#
loop_
_entity_poly.entity_id
_entity_poly.type
_entity_poly.pdbx_seq_one_letter_code
_entity_poly.pdbx_strand_id
1 'polypeptide(L)'
;MSTNTDDLENKRPDSSHTGAELVYVTPPTESEMNEIEEFVRRKCGHDIEIKSSQDDSLISGFTLRIGTHVYDWSQKGRSRQLADRLLERQKVFSPSEKDIISILRSEISDFDIEADDKEIGFVKTIGDGIAVVSGIDHAQYGEIVIFENGVKGMVQDIRTNEIGVILFGSEHEIKQDTKVGRTGRRAGIPVGREFLGRVIDALGAPIDGLGEIKSEGYRPIENEAPGIVDRKQVSVPLQTGILSIDSMFPIGRGQRELIIGDRQTGKTSIAIDTIINQKDKGVICIYCAIGQKASTVARLVNNLKSHDAMSYTCVVNACASDSAPLQYVAPYSATALAEYFMYQGKDVLIVYDDLTKHAAAYRAISLLLGRPPGREAYPGDVFYLHSRLLERSSRLTPEAGGGSITALPVIETQYGDISAYIPTNVISITDGQICLESDLFNEGMRPAVNVGL
;
A
#
# COMPACT_ATOMS: atom_id res chain seq x y z
N MET A 1 -39.85 -0.20 9.95
CA MET A 1 -39.00 -1.12 10.70
C MET A 1 -37.78 -0.31 11.10
N SER A 2 -37.75 0.03 12.39
CA SER A 2 -36.78 0.90 13.04
C SER A 2 -35.50 0.06 13.29
N THR A 3 -34.37 0.43 12.71
CA THR A 3 -33.08 -0.12 13.04
C THR A 3 -32.48 0.69 14.18
N ASN A 4 -32.21 0.00 15.28
CA ASN A 4 -31.56 0.51 16.48
C ASN A 4 -30.18 1.08 16.19
N THR A 5 -30.01 2.36 16.53
CA THR A 5 -28.72 3.09 16.54
C THR A 5 -28.06 3.09 17.93
N ASP A 6 -28.52 2.28 18.88
CA ASP A 6 -28.11 2.36 20.29
C ASP A 6 -26.99 1.38 20.73
N ASP A 7 -26.36 0.61 19.83
CA ASP A 7 -25.40 -0.42 20.22
C ASP A 7 -23.90 -0.01 20.11
N LEU A 8 -23.57 1.25 19.83
CA LEU A 8 -22.18 1.71 19.69
C LEU A 8 -21.61 2.45 20.90
N GLU A 9 -22.39 2.71 21.94
CA GLU A 9 -21.96 3.59 23.04
C GLU A 9 -21.42 2.90 24.31
N ASN A 10 -21.23 1.58 24.38
CA ASN A 10 -20.87 0.94 25.65
C ASN A 10 -19.82 -0.18 25.54
N LYS A 11 -18.59 0.13 25.10
CA LYS A 11 -17.43 -0.70 25.47
C LYS A 11 -16.60 0.04 26.51
N ARG A 12 -16.62 -0.48 27.76
CA ARG A 12 -15.76 -0.01 28.84
C ARG A 12 -14.30 -0.33 28.50
N PRO A 13 -13.33 0.59 28.70
CA PRO A 13 -11.91 0.28 28.58
C PRO A 13 -11.51 -0.79 29.59
N ASP A 14 -10.61 -1.67 29.18
CA ASP A 14 -10.14 -2.80 29.96
C ASP A 14 -9.43 -2.32 31.25
N SER A 15 -9.75 -2.93 32.37
CA SER A 15 -9.44 -2.49 33.74
C SER A 15 -7.96 -2.71 34.17
N SER A 16 -7.00 -2.87 33.25
CA SER A 16 -5.61 -3.20 33.57
C SER A 16 -4.63 -2.02 33.59
N HIS A 17 -5.02 -0.80 33.20
CA HIS A 17 -4.16 0.40 33.26
C HIS A 17 -4.80 1.52 34.08
N THR A 18 -4.37 1.60 35.33
CA THR A 18 -4.91 2.48 36.38
C THR A 18 -4.24 3.85 36.40
N GLY A 19 -4.60 4.75 35.47
CA GLY A 19 -4.16 6.14 35.54
C GLY A 19 -4.71 7.00 34.40
N ALA A 20 -5.15 8.21 34.75
CA ALA A 20 -5.42 9.27 33.77
C ALA A 20 -4.32 10.32 33.87
N GLU A 21 -3.87 10.87 32.74
CA GLU A 21 -2.86 11.91 32.68
C GLU A 21 -3.42 13.11 31.94
N LEU A 22 -3.46 14.26 32.63
CA LEU A 22 -3.91 15.53 32.09
C LEU A 22 -2.71 16.43 31.81
N VAL A 23 -2.51 16.83 30.54
CA VAL A 23 -1.45 17.77 30.14
C VAL A 23 -2.12 19.06 29.71
N TYR A 24 -1.70 20.19 30.27
CA TYR A 24 -2.28 21.50 29.99
C TYR A 24 -1.22 22.57 29.81
N VAL A 25 -1.59 23.68 29.16
CA VAL A 25 -0.76 24.92 29.08
C VAL A 25 -1.06 25.83 30.26
N THR A 26 -2.35 26.08 30.52
CA THR A 26 -2.81 26.87 31.67
C THR A 26 -3.56 25.94 32.62
N PRO A 27 -3.26 25.98 33.92
CA PRO A 27 -3.99 25.16 34.90
C PRO A 27 -5.50 25.29 34.75
N PRO A 28 -6.28 24.21 34.65
CA PRO A 28 -7.73 24.26 34.57
C PRO A 28 -8.31 24.84 35.84
N THR A 29 -9.42 25.55 35.74
CA THR A 29 -10.17 26.06 36.87
C THR A 29 -10.84 24.90 37.64
N GLU A 30 -11.27 25.14 38.88
CA GLU A 30 -12.02 24.14 39.68
C GLU A 30 -13.26 23.59 38.95
N SER A 31 -13.97 24.42 38.20
CA SER A 31 -15.14 24.01 37.41
C SER A 31 -14.74 23.08 36.25
N GLU A 32 -13.70 23.43 35.52
CA GLU A 32 -13.17 22.61 34.39
C GLU A 32 -12.59 21.29 34.89
N MET A 33 -11.93 21.29 36.03
CA MET A 33 -11.39 20.06 36.62
C MET A 33 -12.52 19.09 37.02
N ASN A 34 -13.62 19.60 37.60
CA ASN A 34 -14.80 18.81 37.94
C ASN A 34 -15.44 18.18 36.67
N GLU A 35 -15.52 18.92 35.56
CA GLU A 35 -16.04 18.42 34.29
C GLU A 35 -15.12 17.32 33.70
N ILE A 36 -13.80 17.48 33.81
CA ILE A 36 -12.82 16.48 33.39
C ILE A 36 -12.93 15.21 34.25
N GLU A 37 -13.06 15.34 35.55
CA GLU A 37 -13.26 14.20 36.48
C GLU A 37 -14.58 13.46 36.18
N GLU A 38 -15.65 14.19 35.89
CA GLU A 38 -16.93 13.59 35.50
C GLU A 38 -16.83 12.87 34.14
N PHE A 39 -16.10 13.43 33.19
CA PHE A 39 -15.81 12.79 31.89
C PHE A 39 -15.02 11.50 32.09
N VAL A 40 -13.96 11.52 32.91
CA VAL A 40 -13.15 10.32 33.23
C VAL A 40 -14.01 9.25 33.88
N ARG A 41 -14.82 9.63 34.88
CA ARG A 41 -15.76 8.71 35.55
C ARG A 41 -16.76 8.08 34.59
N ARG A 42 -17.31 8.87 33.64
CA ARG A 42 -18.26 8.40 32.63
C ARG A 42 -17.60 7.38 31.66
N LYS A 43 -16.34 7.61 31.31
CA LYS A 43 -15.59 6.70 30.37
C LYS A 43 -15.10 5.45 31.09
N CYS A 44 -14.62 5.54 32.31
CA CYS A 44 -13.99 4.42 33.04
C CYS A 44 -14.96 3.63 33.91
N GLY A 45 -16.10 4.24 34.30
CA GLY A 45 -17.10 3.63 35.19
C GLY A 45 -16.72 3.61 36.67
N HIS A 46 -15.57 4.17 37.06
CA HIS A 46 -15.07 4.32 38.43
C HIS A 46 -14.11 5.53 38.54
N ASP A 47 -13.85 5.98 39.77
CA ASP A 47 -12.92 7.08 39.97
C ASP A 47 -11.47 6.65 39.73
N ILE A 48 -10.74 7.42 38.95
CA ILE A 48 -9.30 7.21 38.65
C ILE A 48 -8.55 8.47 39.07
N GLU A 49 -7.37 8.30 39.63
CA GLU A 49 -6.45 9.38 39.95
C GLU A 49 -5.91 10.04 38.67
N ILE A 50 -6.16 11.36 38.54
CA ILE A 50 -5.70 12.15 37.41
C ILE A 50 -4.36 12.79 37.75
N LYS A 51 -3.28 12.38 37.07
CA LYS A 51 -1.99 13.05 37.16
C LYS A 51 -1.94 14.22 36.20
N SER A 52 -1.68 15.41 36.70
CA SER A 52 -1.63 16.63 35.88
C SER A 52 -0.20 17.11 35.68
N SER A 53 0.13 17.56 34.47
CA SER A 53 1.42 18.12 34.08
C SER A 53 1.25 19.32 33.15
N GLN A 54 2.18 20.27 33.21
CA GLN A 54 2.16 21.45 32.34
C GLN A 54 3.13 21.25 31.17
N ASP A 55 2.65 21.57 29.93
CA ASP A 55 3.47 21.50 28.71
C ASP A 55 3.09 22.67 27.78
N ASP A 56 4.01 23.61 27.63
CA ASP A 56 3.84 24.81 26.81
C ASP A 56 3.87 24.51 25.28
N SER A 57 4.24 23.30 24.87
CA SER A 57 4.26 22.88 23.47
C SER A 57 2.87 22.76 22.83
N LEU A 58 1.82 22.68 23.64
CA LEU A 58 0.42 22.61 23.19
C LEU A 58 -0.15 23.96 22.69
N ILE A 59 0.55 25.09 22.90
CA ILE A 59 0.14 26.47 22.57
C ILE A 59 -1.05 26.96 23.42
N SER A 60 -2.16 26.22 23.47
CA SER A 60 -3.30 26.48 24.37
C SER A 60 -4.20 25.23 24.45
N GLY A 61 -5.03 25.13 25.51
CA GLY A 61 -5.91 24.00 25.78
C GLY A 61 -5.24 22.90 26.58
N PHE A 62 -5.80 21.68 26.51
CA PHE A 62 -5.29 20.52 27.25
C PHE A 62 -5.49 19.23 26.47
N THR A 63 -4.75 18.20 26.86
CA THR A 63 -4.94 16.82 26.42
C THR A 63 -5.14 15.93 27.63
N LEU A 64 -6.08 14.97 27.53
CA LEU A 64 -6.36 13.98 28.57
C LEU A 64 -6.08 12.60 28.05
N ARG A 65 -5.22 11.84 28.73
CA ARG A 65 -4.95 10.45 28.43
C ARG A 65 -5.59 9.54 29.46
N ILE A 66 -6.38 8.57 29.03
CA ILE A 66 -6.99 7.55 29.84
C ILE A 66 -6.58 6.19 29.30
N GLY A 67 -5.63 5.52 29.96
CA GLY A 67 -5.07 4.29 29.43
C GLY A 67 -4.37 4.51 28.06
N THR A 68 -4.90 3.90 27.03
CA THR A 68 -4.41 4.01 25.63
C THR A 68 -5.12 5.11 24.82
N HIS A 69 -6.20 5.71 25.34
CA HIS A 69 -6.98 6.76 24.68
C HIS A 69 -6.46 8.15 25.03
N VAL A 70 -6.27 9.00 24.01
CA VAL A 70 -5.88 10.40 24.16
C VAL A 70 -6.96 11.29 23.58
N TYR A 71 -7.53 12.14 24.43
CA TYR A 71 -8.52 13.14 24.08
C TYR A 71 -7.83 14.49 23.96
N ASP A 72 -7.82 15.09 22.75
CA ASP A 72 -7.07 16.31 22.44
C ASP A 72 -8.00 17.52 22.26
N TRP A 73 -8.05 18.39 23.26
CA TRP A 73 -8.72 19.70 23.23
C TRP A 73 -7.73 20.86 23.05
N SER A 74 -6.51 20.59 22.61
CA SER A 74 -5.53 21.66 22.33
C SER A 74 -5.90 22.46 21.07
N GLN A 75 -5.35 23.66 20.94
CA GLN A 75 -5.51 24.48 19.73
C GLN A 75 -5.00 23.75 18.49
N LYS A 76 -3.93 22.97 18.60
CA LYS A 76 -3.35 22.17 17.52
C LYS A 76 -4.28 21.04 17.08
N GLY A 77 -4.91 20.35 18.04
CA GLY A 77 -5.93 19.31 17.77
C GLY A 77 -7.15 19.89 17.05
N ARG A 78 -7.69 21.01 17.56
CA ARG A 78 -8.83 21.71 16.97
C ARG A 78 -8.58 22.19 15.53
N SER A 79 -7.43 22.78 15.27
CA SER A 79 -7.04 23.24 13.93
C SER A 79 -6.93 22.08 12.94
N ARG A 80 -6.48 20.91 13.40
CA ARG A 80 -6.34 19.71 12.58
C ARG A 80 -7.70 19.10 12.25
N GLN A 81 -8.60 18.98 13.22
CA GLN A 81 -9.98 18.51 13.00
C GLN A 81 -10.74 19.40 12.01
N LEU A 82 -10.60 20.72 12.13
CA LEU A 82 -11.19 21.67 11.19
C LEU A 82 -10.64 21.49 9.77
N ALA A 83 -9.32 21.33 9.64
CA ALA A 83 -8.68 21.10 8.34
C ALA A 83 -9.13 19.79 7.69
N ASP A 84 -9.24 18.70 8.46
CA ASP A 84 -9.68 17.40 7.96
C ASP A 84 -11.16 17.43 7.50
N ARG A 85 -12.06 18.05 8.25
CA ARG A 85 -13.48 18.27 7.86
C ARG A 85 -13.61 19.13 6.58
N LEU A 86 -12.79 20.16 6.43
CA LEU A 86 -12.77 21.00 5.22
C LEU A 86 -12.28 20.22 4.00
N LEU A 87 -11.25 19.36 4.15
CA LEU A 87 -10.73 18.51 3.09
C LEU A 87 -11.73 17.44 2.65
N GLU A 88 -12.51 16.88 3.56
CA GLU A 88 -13.57 15.92 3.21
C GLU A 88 -14.70 16.56 2.40
N ARG A 89 -15.13 17.76 2.75
CA ARG A 89 -16.17 18.49 2.01
C ARG A 89 -15.70 18.99 0.64
N GLN A 90 -14.43 19.34 0.49
CA GLN A 90 -13.86 19.75 -0.79
C GLN A 90 -13.88 18.63 -1.86
N LYS A 91 -13.94 17.36 -1.44
CA LYS A 91 -14.09 16.21 -2.35
C LYS A 91 -15.49 16.06 -2.95
N VAL A 92 -16.50 16.74 -2.40
CA VAL A 92 -17.92 16.57 -2.76
C VAL A 92 -18.46 17.75 -3.59
N PHE A 93 -17.83 18.94 -3.52
CA PHE A 93 -18.30 20.15 -4.20
C PHE A 93 -17.16 21.03 -4.69
N SER A 94 -17.29 21.65 -5.88
CA SER A 94 -16.45 22.77 -6.37
C SER A 94 -17.16 24.08 -6.09
N PRO A 95 -17.03 24.68 -4.89
CA PRO A 95 -17.74 25.90 -4.55
C PRO A 95 -17.02 27.16 -5.04
N SER A 96 -17.78 28.24 -5.29
CA SER A 96 -17.22 29.55 -5.58
C SER A 96 -16.55 30.18 -4.33
N GLU A 97 -15.66 31.18 -4.51
CA GLU A 97 -14.97 31.83 -3.37
C GLU A 97 -15.91 32.38 -2.28
N LYS A 98 -17.13 32.81 -2.64
CA LYS A 98 -18.12 33.29 -1.66
C LYS A 98 -18.76 32.17 -0.84
N ASP A 99 -18.91 31.00 -1.45
CA ASP A 99 -19.45 29.81 -0.79
C ASP A 99 -18.45 29.24 0.21
N ILE A 100 -17.14 29.33 -0.07
CA ILE A 100 -16.08 28.90 0.84
C ILE A 100 -16.10 29.70 2.15
N ILE A 101 -16.29 31.03 2.08
CA ILE A 101 -16.32 31.90 3.26
C ILE A 101 -17.59 31.65 4.11
N SER A 102 -18.73 31.40 3.48
CA SER A 102 -19.97 31.08 4.19
C SER A 102 -19.92 29.70 4.87
N ILE A 103 -19.33 28.71 4.19
CA ILE A 103 -19.10 27.37 4.74
C ILE A 103 -18.11 27.45 5.91
N LEU A 104 -17.00 28.18 5.78
CA LEU A 104 -16.06 28.39 6.87
C LEU A 104 -16.70 29.05 8.11
N ARG A 105 -17.58 30.04 7.91
CA ARG A 105 -18.28 30.70 9.03
C ARG A 105 -19.28 29.79 9.71
N SER A 106 -20.08 29.01 8.98
CA SER A 106 -21.02 28.06 9.58
C SER A 106 -20.27 26.92 10.32
N GLU A 107 -19.20 26.38 9.74
CA GLU A 107 -18.41 25.33 10.39
C GLU A 107 -17.68 25.82 11.66
N ILE A 108 -17.24 27.09 11.69
CA ILE A 108 -16.64 27.67 12.90
C ILE A 108 -17.69 27.95 13.98
N SER A 109 -18.94 28.32 13.63
CA SER A 109 -20.01 28.59 14.58
C SER A 109 -20.64 27.31 15.14
N ASP A 110 -20.68 26.23 14.33
CA ASP A 110 -21.29 24.94 14.66
C ASP A 110 -20.27 23.90 15.11
N PHE A 111 -19.00 24.34 15.34
CA PHE A 111 -17.91 23.45 15.74
C PHE A 111 -18.04 23.06 17.19
N ASP A 112 -18.77 21.99 17.44
CA ASP A 112 -18.80 21.32 18.73
C ASP A 112 -17.44 20.65 18.98
N ILE A 113 -16.89 20.94 20.18
CA ILE A 113 -15.57 20.45 20.59
C ILE A 113 -15.72 18.99 21.01
N GLU A 114 -15.68 18.07 20.05
CA GLU A 114 -15.49 16.65 20.33
C GLU A 114 -14.01 16.37 20.61
N ALA A 115 -13.72 15.55 21.61
CA ALA A 115 -12.36 15.09 21.86
C ALA A 115 -11.89 14.22 20.66
N ASP A 116 -10.70 14.52 20.14
CA ASP A 116 -10.06 13.66 19.13
C ASP A 116 -9.60 12.38 19.85
N ASP A 117 -10.38 11.31 19.73
CA ASP A 117 -10.13 10.02 20.38
C ASP A 117 -9.05 9.26 19.59
N LYS A 118 -7.79 9.49 19.95
CA LYS A 118 -6.64 8.81 19.32
C LYS A 118 -6.17 7.67 20.19
N GLU A 119 -6.25 6.47 19.64
CA GLU A 119 -5.60 5.32 20.23
C GLU A 119 -4.06 5.41 20.05
N ILE A 120 -3.35 5.25 21.16
CA ILE A 120 -1.90 5.16 21.20
C ILE A 120 -1.51 3.75 21.66
N GLY A 121 -0.75 3.06 20.83
CA GLY A 121 -0.14 1.79 21.17
C GLY A 121 1.30 1.95 21.62
N PHE A 122 1.84 0.84 22.12
CA PHE A 122 3.23 0.72 22.55
C PHE A 122 3.87 -0.51 21.92
N VAL A 123 5.10 -0.34 21.45
CA VAL A 123 5.89 -1.44 20.88
C VAL A 123 6.24 -2.45 22.00
N LYS A 124 5.81 -3.71 21.83
CA LYS A 124 6.21 -4.83 22.71
C LYS A 124 7.51 -5.46 22.26
N THR A 125 7.61 -5.79 20.99
CA THR A 125 8.78 -6.40 20.37
C THR A 125 9.00 -5.82 18.99
N ILE A 126 10.27 -5.79 18.57
CA ILE A 126 10.70 -5.32 17.27
C ILE A 126 11.84 -6.18 16.75
N GLY A 127 11.88 -6.45 15.46
CA GLY A 127 12.97 -7.14 14.77
C GLY A 127 12.62 -7.48 13.32
N ASP A 128 13.64 -7.49 12.47
CA ASP A 128 13.56 -7.88 11.06
C ASP A 128 12.47 -7.17 10.25
N GLY A 129 12.25 -5.87 10.55
CA GLY A 129 11.26 -5.04 9.86
C GLY A 129 9.81 -5.24 10.32
N ILE A 130 9.59 -5.91 11.47
CA ILE A 130 8.27 -6.13 12.06
C ILE A 130 8.25 -5.61 13.50
N ALA A 131 7.18 -4.94 13.88
CA ALA A 131 6.89 -4.55 15.26
C ALA A 131 5.59 -5.19 15.73
N VAL A 132 5.57 -5.71 16.95
CA VAL A 132 4.35 -6.09 17.65
C VAL A 132 3.97 -4.95 18.58
N VAL A 133 2.75 -4.43 18.42
CA VAL A 133 2.25 -3.26 19.13
C VAL A 133 1.00 -3.65 19.92
N SER A 134 0.90 -3.16 21.15
CA SER A 134 -0.28 -3.34 22.02
C SER A 134 -0.97 -2.02 22.28
N GLY A 135 -2.24 -2.07 22.65
CA GLY A 135 -3.02 -0.88 23.03
C GLY A 135 -3.69 -0.14 21.86
N ILE A 136 -3.73 -0.76 20.69
CA ILE A 136 -4.52 -0.29 19.55
C ILE A 136 -5.58 -1.35 19.24
N ASP A 137 -6.79 -1.15 19.74
CA ASP A 137 -7.86 -2.15 19.67
C ASP A 137 -8.75 -2.04 18.43
N HIS A 138 -8.79 -0.85 17.79
CA HIS A 138 -9.62 -0.58 16.61
C HIS A 138 -8.82 -0.47 15.31
N ALA A 139 -7.56 -0.93 15.28
CA ALA A 139 -6.75 -0.95 14.07
C ALA A 139 -7.40 -1.79 12.97
N GLN A 140 -7.30 -1.32 11.74
CA GLN A 140 -7.77 -2.06 10.56
C GLN A 140 -6.59 -2.70 9.82
N TYR A 141 -6.85 -3.85 9.20
CA TYR A 141 -5.88 -4.48 8.30
C TYR A 141 -5.51 -3.51 7.15
N GLY A 142 -4.22 -3.35 6.89
CA GLY A 142 -3.72 -2.42 5.88
C GLY A 142 -3.70 -0.95 6.31
N GLU A 143 -4.03 -0.63 7.57
CA GLU A 143 -3.96 0.73 8.10
C GLU A 143 -2.51 1.17 8.32
N ILE A 144 -2.20 2.44 8.00
CA ILE A 144 -0.91 3.03 8.32
C ILE A 144 -0.90 3.49 9.78
N VAL A 145 0.14 3.11 10.48
CA VAL A 145 0.50 3.61 11.81
C VAL A 145 1.81 4.39 11.75
N ILE A 146 1.99 5.34 12.66
CA ILE A 146 3.19 6.19 12.72
C ILE A 146 3.81 6.03 14.10
N PHE A 147 5.09 5.65 14.12
CA PHE A 147 5.90 5.56 15.33
C PHE A 147 6.36 6.95 15.78
N GLU A 148 6.68 7.13 17.06
CA GLU A 148 7.08 8.40 17.67
C GLU A 148 8.27 9.06 16.94
N ASN A 149 9.18 8.28 16.36
CA ASN A 149 10.31 8.74 15.55
C ASN A 149 9.95 9.08 14.10
N GLY A 150 8.65 9.02 13.71
CA GLY A 150 8.17 9.32 12.36
C GLY A 150 8.23 8.14 11.37
N VAL A 151 8.75 6.98 11.75
CA VAL A 151 8.72 5.78 10.91
C VAL A 151 7.27 5.36 10.70
N LYS A 152 6.93 5.00 9.46
CA LYS A 152 5.61 4.49 9.10
C LYS A 152 5.62 2.97 9.10
N GLY A 153 4.50 2.38 9.48
CA GLY A 153 4.27 0.96 9.35
C GLY A 153 2.86 0.67 8.86
N MET A 154 2.60 -0.55 8.43
CA MET A 154 1.29 -1.02 8.02
C MET A 154 0.86 -2.20 8.88
N VAL A 155 -0.38 -2.17 9.35
CA VAL A 155 -0.99 -3.27 10.12
C VAL A 155 -1.20 -4.47 9.21
N GLN A 156 -0.56 -5.61 9.54
CA GLN A 156 -0.60 -6.83 8.73
C GLN A 156 -1.19 -8.03 9.50
N ASP A 157 -1.25 -7.95 10.82
CA ASP A 157 -1.83 -8.99 11.67
C ASP A 157 -2.60 -8.34 12.82
N ILE A 158 -3.76 -8.89 13.16
CA ILE A 158 -4.60 -8.37 14.25
C ILE A 158 -4.96 -9.52 15.16
N ARG A 159 -4.57 -9.42 16.43
CA ARG A 159 -4.85 -10.38 17.50
C ARG A 159 -5.64 -9.72 18.62
N THR A 160 -6.06 -10.49 19.60
CA THR A 160 -6.95 -10.02 20.67
C THR A 160 -6.43 -8.77 21.40
N ASN A 161 -5.13 -8.68 21.70
CA ASN A 161 -4.53 -7.59 22.49
C ASN A 161 -3.28 -7.01 21.84
N GLU A 162 -2.99 -7.36 20.61
CA GLU A 162 -1.80 -6.89 19.91
C GLU A 162 -1.99 -6.92 18.39
N ILE A 163 -1.28 -6.04 17.70
CA ILE A 163 -1.22 -6.00 16.25
C ILE A 163 0.21 -6.24 15.77
N GLY A 164 0.35 -6.94 14.65
CA GLY A 164 1.61 -7.09 13.93
C GLY A 164 1.71 -6.01 12.84
N VAL A 165 2.75 -5.20 12.91
CA VAL A 165 3.00 -4.08 12.01
C VAL A 165 4.26 -4.33 11.22
N ILE A 166 4.19 -4.25 9.88
CA ILE A 166 5.38 -4.25 9.02
C ILE A 166 5.89 -2.82 8.86
N LEU A 167 7.22 -2.65 8.97
CA LEU A 167 7.87 -1.34 8.96
C LEU A 167 8.31 -0.92 7.56
N PHE A 168 8.11 0.34 7.22
CA PHE A 168 8.53 0.97 5.97
C PHE A 168 9.81 1.83 6.11
N GLY A 169 10.55 1.63 7.17
CA GLY A 169 11.77 2.36 7.47
C GLY A 169 12.73 1.58 8.34
N SER A 170 13.80 2.24 8.79
CA SER A 170 14.80 1.63 9.67
C SER A 170 14.21 1.35 11.05
N GLU A 171 14.42 0.15 11.53
CA GLU A 171 14.02 -0.28 12.89
C GLU A 171 14.99 0.20 13.98
N HIS A 172 16.19 0.69 13.62
CA HIS A 172 17.26 1.00 14.58
C HIS A 172 16.91 2.06 15.64
N GLU A 173 15.94 2.93 15.32
CA GLU A 173 15.51 3.99 16.22
C GLU A 173 14.23 3.66 17.01
N ILE A 174 13.63 2.49 16.77
CA ILE A 174 12.44 2.05 17.46
C ILE A 174 12.85 1.12 18.60
N LYS A 175 12.37 1.40 19.80
CA LYS A 175 12.65 0.61 21.01
C LYS A 175 11.36 0.02 21.57
N GLN A 176 11.49 -0.90 22.51
CA GLN A 176 10.36 -1.33 23.34
C GLN A 176 9.75 -0.08 24.02
N ASP A 177 8.44 -0.08 24.18
CA ASP A 177 7.64 1.02 24.72
C ASP A 177 7.61 2.31 23.89
N THR A 178 8.18 2.32 22.67
CA THR A 178 7.99 3.43 21.73
C THR A 178 6.51 3.59 21.39
N LYS A 179 6.01 4.82 21.43
CA LYS A 179 4.60 5.15 21.13
C LYS A 179 4.30 4.99 19.65
N VAL A 180 3.10 4.46 19.36
CA VAL A 180 2.59 4.25 18.00
C VAL A 180 1.20 4.83 17.90
N GLY A 181 0.99 5.75 16.97
CA GLY A 181 -0.31 6.38 16.71
C GLY A 181 -0.99 5.82 15.46
N ARG A 182 -2.31 5.68 15.50
CA ARG A 182 -3.13 5.36 14.33
C ARG A 182 -3.28 6.56 13.41
N THR A 183 -3.44 6.29 12.12
CA THR A 183 -3.78 7.35 11.15
C THR A 183 -5.21 7.27 10.62
N GLY A 184 -5.91 6.14 10.83
CA GLY A 184 -7.21 5.86 10.24
C GLY A 184 -7.18 5.72 8.72
N ARG A 185 -6.00 5.73 8.08
CA ARG A 185 -5.84 5.70 6.62
C ARG A 185 -5.23 4.38 6.17
N ARG A 186 -5.79 3.80 5.13
CA ARG A 186 -5.20 2.62 4.48
C ARG A 186 -3.89 2.97 3.79
N ALA A 187 -2.96 2.01 3.76
CA ALA A 187 -1.73 2.13 3.01
C ALA A 187 -2.01 2.42 1.53
N GLY A 188 -1.28 3.37 0.97
CA GLY A 188 -1.44 3.79 -0.41
C GLY A 188 -0.23 4.55 -0.91
N ILE A 189 -0.27 4.94 -2.17
CA ILE A 189 0.79 5.73 -2.81
C ILE A 189 0.23 6.99 -3.44
N PRO A 190 1.06 8.04 -3.57
CA PRO A 190 0.74 9.16 -4.43
C PRO A 190 0.70 8.72 -5.89
N VAL A 191 -0.24 9.25 -6.66
CA VAL A 191 -0.43 8.94 -8.09
C VAL A 191 -0.55 10.20 -8.90
N GLY A 192 -0.21 10.15 -10.19
CA GLY A 192 -0.29 11.28 -11.09
C GLY A 192 0.49 11.04 -12.39
N ARG A 193 0.31 11.92 -13.37
CA ARG A 193 1.01 11.83 -14.67
C ARG A 193 2.50 12.11 -14.56
N GLU A 194 2.91 12.92 -13.59
CA GLU A 194 4.33 13.26 -13.38
C GLU A 194 5.18 12.08 -12.87
N PHE A 195 4.55 10.94 -12.56
CA PHE A 195 5.25 9.69 -12.26
C PHE A 195 5.84 9.02 -13.52
N LEU A 196 5.38 9.37 -14.71
CA LEU A 196 5.99 8.90 -15.96
C LEU A 196 7.37 9.52 -16.15
N GLY A 197 8.32 8.70 -16.58
CA GLY A 197 9.72 9.10 -16.69
C GLY A 197 10.54 8.95 -15.41
N ARG A 198 9.91 8.59 -14.30
CA ARG A 198 10.52 8.56 -12.97
C ARG A 198 10.82 7.15 -12.49
N VAL A 199 11.77 7.07 -11.56
CA VAL A 199 12.06 5.86 -10.78
C VAL A 199 11.70 6.15 -9.33
N ILE A 200 10.79 5.34 -8.79
CA ILE A 200 10.25 5.50 -7.44
C ILE A 200 10.48 4.24 -6.59
N ASP A 201 10.43 4.40 -5.29
CA ASP A 201 10.42 3.29 -4.35
C ASP A 201 9.02 2.65 -4.20
N ALA A 202 8.91 1.64 -3.35
CA ALA A 202 7.65 0.95 -3.06
C ALA A 202 6.56 1.83 -2.43
N LEU A 203 6.91 3.00 -1.90
CA LEU A 203 5.99 3.95 -1.25
C LEU A 203 5.66 5.15 -2.15
N GLY A 204 6.21 5.19 -3.37
CA GLY A 204 6.01 6.28 -4.33
C GLY A 204 6.98 7.46 -4.18
N ALA A 205 8.01 7.35 -3.33
CA ALA A 205 9.03 8.38 -3.22
C ALA A 205 10.04 8.29 -4.38
N PRO A 206 10.48 9.42 -4.98
CA PRO A 206 11.45 9.41 -6.06
C PRO A 206 12.84 9.00 -5.58
N ILE A 207 13.49 8.10 -6.32
CA ILE A 207 14.88 7.64 -6.03
C ILE A 207 15.84 7.90 -7.20
N ASP A 208 15.41 8.66 -8.20
CA ASP A 208 16.16 8.98 -9.42
C ASP A 208 16.99 10.27 -9.34
N GLY A 209 16.92 10.98 -8.21
CA GLY A 209 17.63 12.25 -8.00
C GLY A 209 17.05 13.46 -8.76
N LEU A 210 15.88 13.33 -9.37
CA LEU A 210 15.24 14.39 -10.15
C LEU A 210 14.29 15.30 -9.32
N GLY A 211 14.35 15.21 -7.99
CA GLY A 211 13.51 15.97 -7.08
C GLY A 211 12.12 15.38 -6.85
N GLU A 212 11.31 16.07 -6.06
CA GLU A 212 9.96 15.64 -5.69
C GLU A 212 9.02 15.53 -6.90
N ILE A 213 8.06 14.60 -6.81
CA ILE A 213 7.04 14.39 -7.83
C ILE A 213 5.74 15.01 -7.33
N LYS A 214 5.13 15.89 -8.13
CA LYS A 214 3.82 16.45 -7.81
C LYS A 214 2.75 15.38 -8.03
N SER A 215 2.08 15.00 -6.96
CA SER A 215 0.97 14.04 -7.03
C SER A 215 -0.33 14.74 -7.41
N GLU A 216 -1.17 14.07 -8.19
CA GLU A 216 -2.54 14.48 -8.52
C GLU A 216 -3.58 13.85 -7.59
N GLY A 217 -3.18 12.82 -6.83
CA GLY A 217 -4.03 12.12 -5.89
C GLY A 217 -3.29 11.08 -5.07
N TYR A 218 -4.05 10.37 -4.25
CA TYR A 218 -3.57 9.27 -3.43
C TYR A 218 -4.45 8.05 -3.67
N ARG A 219 -3.85 6.87 -3.87
CA ARG A 219 -4.59 5.64 -4.14
C ARG A 219 -4.17 4.54 -3.17
N PRO A 220 -5.11 3.83 -2.53
CA PRO A 220 -4.78 2.66 -1.72
C PRO A 220 -4.02 1.62 -2.52
N ILE A 221 -3.05 0.94 -1.89
CA ILE A 221 -2.30 -0.14 -2.55
C ILE A 221 -3.14 -1.42 -2.70
N GLU A 222 -4.04 -1.67 -1.75
CA GLU A 222 -4.98 -2.77 -1.81
C GLU A 222 -6.37 -2.25 -2.21
N ASN A 223 -6.83 -2.66 -3.38
CA ASN A 223 -8.15 -2.39 -3.92
C ASN A 223 -8.78 -3.70 -4.39
N GLU A 224 -10.10 -3.74 -4.38
CA GLU A 224 -10.85 -4.82 -4.98
C GLU A 224 -10.64 -4.84 -6.50
N ALA A 225 -10.55 -6.03 -7.08
CA ALA A 225 -10.51 -6.20 -8.52
C ALA A 225 -11.85 -5.74 -9.16
N PRO A 226 -11.83 -5.23 -10.41
CA PRO A 226 -13.04 -4.88 -11.11
C PRO A 226 -14.02 -6.07 -11.17
N GLY A 227 -15.32 -5.78 -10.93
CA GLY A 227 -16.38 -6.78 -10.97
C GLY A 227 -16.60 -7.38 -12.37
N ILE A 228 -17.37 -8.46 -12.46
CA ILE A 228 -17.67 -9.13 -13.74
C ILE A 228 -18.38 -8.17 -14.71
N VAL A 229 -19.27 -7.33 -14.20
CA VAL A 229 -20.05 -6.37 -14.99
C VAL A 229 -19.17 -5.23 -15.54
N ASP A 230 -18.10 -4.89 -14.84
CA ASP A 230 -17.18 -3.80 -15.21
C ASP A 230 -16.15 -4.26 -16.26
N ARG A 231 -16.03 -5.56 -16.49
CA ARG A 231 -15.06 -6.14 -17.43
C ARG A 231 -15.62 -6.24 -18.85
N LYS A 232 -14.78 -5.88 -19.81
CA LYS A 232 -15.01 -6.07 -21.23
C LYS A 232 -14.13 -7.21 -21.75
N GLN A 233 -14.64 -7.95 -22.73
CA GLN A 233 -13.86 -9.00 -23.39
C GLN A 233 -12.60 -8.43 -24.04
N VAL A 234 -11.49 -9.14 -23.87
CA VAL A 234 -10.19 -8.85 -24.50
C VAL A 234 -10.29 -9.12 -26.01
N SER A 235 -10.02 -8.11 -26.83
CA SER A 235 -10.16 -8.21 -28.30
C SER A 235 -9.14 -7.37 -29.07
N VAL A 236 -8.28 -6.62 -28.36
CA VAL A 236 -7.25 -5.76 -28.98
C VAL A 236 -5.88 -6.31 -28.62
N PRO A 237 -5.02 -6.66 -29.58
CA PRO A 237 -3.69 -7.18 -29.30
C PRO A 237 -2.77 -6.12 -28.71
N LEU A 238 -1.90 -6.55 -27.79
CA LEU A 238 -0.75 -5.80 -27.31
C LEU A 238 0.47 -6.38 -28.06
N GLN A 239 1.04 -5.61 -28.96
CA GLN A 239 2.17 -6.04 -29.76
C GLN A 239 3.46 -6.01 -28.92
N THR A 240 4.07 -7.16 -28.70
CA THR A 240 5.34 -7.27 -27.98
C THR A 240 6.54 -6.87 -28.84
N GLY A 241 6.42 -6.96 -30.18
CA GLY A 241 7.50 -6.78 -31.14
C GLY A 241 8.36 -8.04 -31.30
N ILE A 242 8.01 -9.13 -30.65
CA ILE A 242 8.69 -10.42 -30.71
C ILE A 242 7.87 -11.35 -31.58
N LEU A 243 8.43 -11.72 -32.75
CA LEU A 243 7.70 -12.46 -33.79
C LEU A 243 7.09 -13.76 -33.27
N SER A 244 7.83 -14.54 -32.49
CA SER A 244 7.37 -15.83 -31.95
C SER A 244 6.16 -15.65 -31.03
N ILE A 245 6.10 -14.57 -30.25
CA ILE A 245 4.99 -14.28 -29.35
C ILE A 245 3.81 -13.72 -30.14
N ASP A 246 4.02 -12.64 -30.89
CA ASP A 246 2.95 -11.93 -31.58
C ASP A 246 2.23 -12.76 -32.65
N SER A 247 2.94 -13.76 -33.25
CA SER A 247 2.36 -14.62 -34.27
C SER A 247 1.71 -15.89 -33.76
N MET A 248 2.19 -16.44 -32.63
CA MET A 248 1.76 -17.76 -32.14
C MET A 248 0.84 -17.67 -30.90
N PHE A 249 1.10 -16.72 -29.98
CA PHE A 249 0.29 -16.50 -28.77
C PHE A 249 0.14 -15.01 -28.49
N PRO A 250 -0.62 -14.29 -29.35
CA PRO A 250 -0.76 -12.85 -29.23
C PRO A 250 -1.38 -12.48 -27.88
N ILE A 251 -0.74 -11.56 -27.17
CA ILE A 251 -1.21 -11.05 -25.89
C ILE A 251 -2.29 -9.99 -26.16
N GLY A 252 -3.41 -10.03 -25.41
CA GLY A 252 -4.45 -9.04 -25.51
C GLY A 252 -4.34 -7.94 -24.45
N ARG A 253 -4.78 -6.72 -24.78
CA ARG A 253 -4.86 -5.62 -23.81
C ARG A 253 -5.89 -5.93 -22.74
N GLY A 254 -5.44 -6.07 -21.49
CA GLY A 254 -6.23 -6.52 -20.35
C GLY A 254 -5.99 -7.97 -19.94
N GLN A 255 -5.09 -8.69 -20.61
CA GLN A 255 -4.73 -10.07 -20.34
C GLN A 255 -3.59 -10.14 -19.32
N ARG A 256 -3.50 -11.30 -18.63
CA ARG A 256 -2.41 -11.66 -17.73
C ARG A 256 -1.61 -12.77 -18.38
N GLU A 257 -0.40 -12.47 -18.84
CA GLU A 257 0.47 -13.43 -19.54
C GLU A 257 1.72 -13.67 -18.72
N LEU A 258 1.91 -14.89 -18.25
CA LEU A 258 3.04 -15.28 -17.43
C LEU A 258 4.31 -15.47 -18.29
N ILE A 259 5.43 -14.91 -17.85
CA ILE A 259 6.75 -15.22 -18.39
C ILE A 259 7.48 -16.10 -17.38
N ILE A 260 7.72 -17.37 -17.73
CA ILE A 260 8.28 -18.36 -16.81
C ILE A 260 9.52 -19.03 -17.41
N GLY A 261 10.49 -19.32 -16.56
CA GLY A 261 11.72 -20.04 -16.96
C GLY A 261 12.85 -19.88 -15.96
N ASP A 262 13.92 -20.59 -16.17
CA ASP A 262 15.07 -20.56 -15.29
C ASP A 262 15.83 -19.22 -15.31
N ARG A 263 16.76 -19.08 -14.36
CA ARG A 263 17.57 -17.87 -14.26
C ARG A 263 18.36 -17.64 -15.55
N GLN A 264 18.43 -16.39 -16.02
CA GLN A 264 19.17 -15.96 -17.21
C GLN A 264 18.65 -16.49 -18.57
N THR A 265 17.45 -17.01 -18.68
CA THR A 265 16.83 -17.47 -19.94
C THR A 265 16.28 -16.34 -20.81
N GLY A 266 16.33 -15.09 -20.36
CA GLY A 266 15.87 -13.93 -21.13
C GLY A 266 14.50 -13.37 -20.75
N LYS A 267 13.91 -13.78 -19.62
CA LYS A 267 12.60 -13.29 -19.13
C LYS A 267 12.51 -11.75 -19.09
N THR A 268 13.45 -11.12 -18.40
CA THR A 268 13.55 -9.66 -18.29
C THR A 268 13.74 -8.98 -19.65
N SER A 269 14.47 -9.60 -20.58
CA SER A 269 14.68 -9.06 -21.94
C SER A 269 13.37 -9.00 -22.71
N ILE A 270 12.55 -10.04 -22.67
CA ILE A 270 11.21 -10.05 -23.29
C ILE A 270 10.34 -8.92 -22.72
N ALA A 271 10.34 -8.74 -21.40
CA ALA A 271 9.58 -7.68 -20.76
C ALA A 271 10.04 -6.28 -21.17
N ILE A 272 11.36 -6.05 -21.24
CA ILE A 272 11.95 -4.76 -21.65
C ILE A 272 11.65 -4.49 -23.13
N ASP A 273 11.85 -5.47 -24.01
CA ASP A 273 11.59 -5.32 -25.46
C ASP A 273 10.10 -5.03 -25.69
N THR A 274 9.21 -5.66 -24.94
CA THR A 274 7.78 -5.38 -24.98
C THR A 274 7.49 -3.92 -24.58
N ILE A 275 8.13 -3.40 -23.53
CA ILE A 275 7.99 -1.98 -23.13
C ILE A 275 8.51 -1.05 -24.23
N ILE A 276 9.70 -1.29 -24.75
CA ILE A 276 10.31 -0.47 -25.82
C ILE A 276 9.39 -0.43 -27.04
N ASN A 277 8.76 -1.57 -27.38
CA ASN A 277 7.86 -1.66 -28.53
C ASN A 277 6.50 -0.96 -28.31
N GLN A 278 6.18 -0.43 -27.13
CA GLN A 278 4.97 0.38 -26.90
C GLN A 278 5.13 1.84 -27.34
N LYS A 279 6.30 2.25 -27.82
CA LYS A 279 6.52 3.61 -28.33
C LYS A 279 5.46 3.94 -29.40
N ASP A 280 4.83 5.11 -29.27
CA ASP A 280 3.78 5.64 -30.15
C ASP A 280 2.47 4.81 -30.24
N LYS A 281 2.30 3.80 -29.37
CA LYS A 281 1.08 2.95 -29.33
C LYS A 281 0.06 3.40 -28.27
N GLY A 282 0.34 4.48 -27.55
CA GLY A 282 -0.54 5.04 -26.53
C GLY A 282 -0.70 4.17 -25.29
N VAL A 283 0.23 3.24 -25.05
CA VAL A 283 0.27 2.36 -23.87
C VAL A 283 1.23 2.94 -22.84
N ILE A 284 0.76 3.09 -21.62
CA ILE A 284 1.58 3.47 -20.46
C ILE A 284 2.24 2.22 -19.89
N CYS A 285 3.52 2.29 -19.56
CA CYS A 285 4.24 1.16 -19.05
C CYS A 285 4.63 1.37 -17.58
N ILE A 286 4.50 0.31 -16.77
CA ILE A 286 4.98 0.30 -15.37
C ILE A 286 5.85 -0.93 -15.22
N TYR A 287 7.09 -0.71 -14.81
CA TYR A 287 8.00 -1.82 -14.51
C TYR A 287 8.23 -1.90 -13.01
N CYS A 288 7.80 -2.99 -12.39
CA CYS A 288 8.00 -3.26 -10.98
C CYS A 288 9.18 -4.22 -10.78
N ALA A 289 10.31 -3.69 -10.33
CA ALA A 289 11.49 -4.47 -9.96
C ALA A 289 11.37 -4.93 -8.50
N ILE A 290 11.34 -6.24 -8.26
CA ILE A 290 11.16 -6.83 -6.94
C ILE A 290 12.38 -7.65 -6.56
N GLY A 291 13.08 -7.26 -5.49
CA GLY A 291 14.24 -7.99 -4.98
C GLY A 291 15.40 -8.09 -5.98
N GLN A 292 15.50 -7.16 -6.93
CA GLN A 292 16.58 -7.10 -7.91
C GLN A 292 17.79 -6.31 -7.38
N LYS A 293 18.96 -6.58 -7.94
CA LYS A 293 20.16 -5.80 -7.61
C LYS A 293 20.03 -4.38 -8.18
N ALA A 294 20.39 -3.36 -7.42
CA ALA A 294 20.36 -1.96 -7.83
C ALA A 294 21.10 -1.72 -9.16
N SER A 295 22.24 -2.40 -9.38
CA SER A 295 23.00 -2.32 -10.63
C SER A 295 22.25 -2.88 -11.85
N THR A 296 21.38 -3.87 -11.66
CA THR A 296 20.53 -4.43 -12.71
C THR A 296 19.43 -3.43 -13.08
N VAL A 297 18.77 -2.84 -12.07
CA VAL A 297 17.74 -1.83 -12.28
C VAL A 297 18.33 -0.57 -12.95
N ALA A 298 19.53 -0.14 -12.55
CA ALA A 298 20.20 0.99 -13.18
C ALA A 298 20.48 0.74 -14.68
N ARG A 299 20.95 -0.47 -15.05
CA ARG A 299 21.13 -0.84 -16.46
C ARG A 299 19.83 -0.86 -17.25
N LEU A 300 18.75 -1.38 -16.63
CA LEU A 300 17.41 -1.38 -17.21
C LEU A 300 16.94 0.04 -17.49
N VAL A 301 17.01 0.94 -16.51
CA VAL A 301 16.63 2.34 -16.67
C VAL A 301 17.44 3.03 -17.77
N ASN A 302 18.74 2.78 -17.84
CA ASN A 302 19.60 3.32 -18.91
C ASN A 302 19.21 2.77 -20.28
N ASN A 303 18.85 1.48 -20.38
CA ASN A 303 18.36 0.88 -21.62
C ASN A 303 17.04 1.52 -22.06
N LEU A 304 16.08 1.71 -21.15
CA LEU A 304 14.82 2.38 -21.45
C LEU A 304 15.05 3.84 -21.87
N LYS A 305 15.98 4.55 -21.23
CA LYS A 305 16.37 5.93 -21.60
C LYS A 305 16.96 6.01 -23.01
N SER A 306 17.84 5.06 -23.38
CA SER A 306 18.49 5.04 -24.71
C SER A 306 17.51 4.79 -25.86
N HIS A 307 16.33 4.23 -25.58
CA HIS A 307 15.26 3.98 -26.54
C HIS A 307 14.08 4.96 -26.41
N ASP A 308 14.22 6.07 -25.63
CA ASP A 308 13.18 7.04 -25.32
C ASP A 308 11.93 6.44 -24.65
N ALA A 309 12.03 5.23 -24.11
CA ALA A 309 10.93 4.51 -23.52
C ALA A 309 10.55 5.02 -22.11
N MET A 310 11.42 5.77 -21.44
CA MET A 310 11.11 6.36 -20.13
C MET A 310 9.99 7.39 -20.20
N SER A 311 9.77 8.07 -21.31
CA SER A 311 8.74 9.11 -21.45
C SER A 311 7.31 8.60 -21.18
N TYR A 312 7.06 7.32 -21.37
CA TYR A 312 5.78 6.64 -21.10
C TYR A 312 5.90 5.50 -20.07
N THR A 313 7.04 5.41 -19.37
CA THR A 313 7.31 4.34 -18.42
C THR A 313 7.59 4.91 -17.02
N CYS A 314 7.02 4.27 -15.98
CA CYS A 314 7.41 4.46 -14.59
C CYS A 314 8.07 3.18 -14.06
N VAL A 315 9.18 3.32 -13.32
CA VAL A 315 9.86 2.18 -12.69
C VAL A 315 9.63 2.24 -11.18
N VAL A 316 8.98 1.22 -10.64
CA VAL A 316 8.80 1.01 -9.20
C VAL A 316 9.87 0.01 -8.75
N ASN A 317 10.70 0.39 -7.81
CA ASN A 317 11.85 -0.41 -7.40
C ASN A 317 11.84 -0.74 -5.91
N ALA A 318 11.94 -2.03 -5.61
CA ALA A 318 12.28 -2.55 -4.29
C ALA A 318 13.48 -3.47 -4.44
N CYS A 319 14.66 -2.96 -4.07
CA CYS A 319 15.92 -3.66 -4.24
C CYS A 319 16.05 -4.91 -3.37
N ALA A 320 16.99 -5.77 -3.70
CA ALA A 320 17.34 -6.94 -2.88
C ALA A 320 17.91 -6.57 -1.49
N SER A 321 18.41 -5.34 -1.32
CA SER A 321 18.88 -4.80 -0.04
C SER A 321 17.77 -4.20 0.82
N ASP A 322 16.59 -3.96 0.22
CA ASP A 322 15.46 -3.39 0.94
C ASP A 322 14.79 -4.46 1.80
N SER A 323 14.10 -4.01 2.85
CA SER A 323 13.41 -4.90 3.78
C SER A 323 12.31 -5.73 3.07
N ALA A 324 11.99 -6.89 3.60
CA ALA A 324 10.92 -7.74 3.08
C ALA A 324 9.56 -7.00 2.98
N PRO A 325 9.16 -6.14 3.92
CA PRO A 325 7.97 -5.30 3.79
C PRO A 325 7.93 -4.44 2.53
N LEU A 326 9.02 -3.79 2.15
CA LEU A 326 9.07 -2.96 0.93
C LEU A 326 8.97 -3.81 -0.33
N GLN A 327 9.64 -4.98 -0.36
CA GLN A 327 9.52 -5.93 -1.48
C GLN A 327 8.09 -6.50 -1.59
N TYR A 328 7.40 -6.70 -0.48
CA TYR A 328 6.00 -7.14 -0.43
C TYR A 328 5.05 -6.09 -0.98
N VAL A 329 5.23 -4.82 -0.62
CA VAL A 329 4.32 -3.73 -1.00
C VAL A 329 4.51 -3.28 -2.45
N ALA A 330 5.72 -3.35 -3.00
CA ALA A 330 6.07 -2.82 -4.32
C ALA A 330 5.11 -3.21 -5.45
N PRO A 331 4.72 -4.49 -5.67
CA PRO A 331 3.81 -4.84 -6.76
C PRO A 331 2.40 -4.27 -6.56
N TYR A 332 1.93 -4.16 -5.32
CA TYR A 332 0.62 -3.53 -5.02
C TYR A 332 0.65 -2.04 -5.29
N SER A 333 1.75 -1.37 -4.96
CA SER A 333 1.99 0.05 -5.27
C SER A 333 2.02 0.29 -6.77
N ALA A 334 2.77 -0.54 -7.52
CA ALA A 334 2.83 -0.47 -8.97
C ALA A 334 1.43 -0.66 -9.61
N THR A 335 0.64 -1.60 -9.07
CA THR A 335 -0.73 -1.85 -9.53
C THR A 335 -1.65 -0.67 -9.21
N ALA A 336 -1.54 -0.05 -8.03
CA ALA A 336 -2.32 1.13 -7.68
C ALA A 336 -2.03 2.31 -8.64
N LEU A 337 -0.77 2.49 -9.05
CA LEU A 337 -0.41 3.47 -10.07
C LEU A 337 -0.97 3.09 -11.46
N ALA A 338 -0.95 1.81 -11.83
CA ALA A 338 -1.55 1.32 -13.08
C ALA A 338 -3.05 1.58 -13.14
N GLU A 339 -3.76 1.31 -12.05
CA GLU A 339 -5.20 1.55 -11.92
C GLU A 339 -5.56 3.03 -12.06
N TYR A 340 -4.71 3.94 -11.56
CA TYR A 340 -4.94 5.38 -11.75
C TYR A 340 -5.09 5.73 -13.23
N PHE A 341 -4.25 5.18 -14.11
CA PHE A 341 -4.34 5.40 -15.54
C PHE A 341 -5.46 4.59 -16.19
N MET A 342 -5.68 3.34 -15.78
CA MET A 342 -6.74 2.47 -16.31
C MET A 342 -8.12 3.11 -16.14
N TYR A 343 -8.44 3.66 -14.97
CA TYR A 343 -9.71 4.33 -14.71
C TYR A 343 -9.87 5.67 -15.45
N GLN A 344 -8.78 6.21 -16.02
CA GLN A 344 -8.79 7.36 -16.93
C GLN A 344 -8.90 6.96 -18.41
N GLY A 345 -9.23 5.70 -18.71
CA GLY A 345 -9.38 5.20 -20.07
C GLY A 345 -8.08 4.94 -20.81
N LYS A 346 -6.95 4.79 -20.10
CA LYS A 346 -5.65 4.47 -20.69
C LYS A 346 -5.38 2.96 -20.66
N ASP A 347 -4.70 2.50 -21.70
CA ASP A 347 -4.14 1.14 -21.70
C ASP A 347 -2.79 1.15 -20.98
N VAL A 348 -2.62 0.23 -20.03
CA VAL A 348 -1.41 0.11 -19.22
C VAL A 348 -0.82 -1.29 -19.38
N LEU A 349 0.50 -1.34 -19.55
CA LEU A 349 1.30 -2.55 -19.47
C LEU A 349 2.03 -2.54 -18.13
N ILE A 350 1.83 -3.56 -17.29
CA ILE A 350 2.57 -3.70 -16.05
C ILE A 350 3.41 -4.98 -16.06
N VAL A 351 4.67 -4.85 -15.68
CA VAL A 351 5.61 -5.97 -15.54
C VAL A 351 5.94 -6.15 -14.07
N TYR A 352 5.86 -7.38 -13.56
CA TYR A 352 6.29 -7.74 -12.20
C TYR A 352 7.53 -8.64 -12.28
N ASP A 353 8.71 -8.10 -12.09
CA ASP A 353 9.98 -8.84 -12.21
C ASP A 353 10.72 -8.88 -10.86
N ASP A 354 10.59 -9.95 -10.04
CA ASP A 354 9.80 -11.16 -10.26
C ASP A 354 8.90 -11.48 -9.05
N LEU A 355 7.79 -12.17 -9.30
CA LEU A 355 6.86 -12.60 -8.26
C LEU A 355 7.39 -13.75 -7.39
N THR A 356 8.43 -14.48 -7.81
CA THR A 356 9.10 -15.49 -6.96
C THR A 356 9.73 -14.83 -5.73
N LYS A 357 10.38 -13.68 -5.92
CA LYS A 357 10.96 -12.90 -4.82
C LYS A 357 9.89 -12.23 -3.96
N HIS A 358 8.80 -11.77 -4.59
CA HIS A 358 7.64 -11.27 -3.87
C HIS A 358 7.07 -12.33 -2.91
N ALA A 359 6.88 -13.57 -3.38
CA ALA A 359 6.45 -14.68 -2.55
C ALA A 359 7.44 -14.99 -1.41
N ALA A 360 8.75 -14.93 -1.70
CA ALA A 360 9.79 -15.13 -0.69
C ALA A 360 9.77 -14.06 0.40
N ALA A 361 9.56 -12.79 0.03
CA ALA A 361 9.38 -11.68 0.98
C ALA A 361 8.13 -11.90 1.86
N TYR A 362 7.02 -12.30 1.27
CA TYR A 362 5.80 -12.61 2.01
C TYR A 362 5.97 -13.79 2.97
N ARG A 363 6.70 -14.83 2.54
CA ARG A 363 7.06 -15.95 3.41
C ARG A 363 7.86 -15.50 4.62
N ALA A 364 8.87 -14.64 4.42
CA ALA A 364 9.67 -14.10 5.51
C ALA A 364 8.81 -13.32 6.51
N ILE A 365 7.98 -12.39 6.04
CA ILE A 365 7.04 -11.63 6.86
C ILE A 365 6.11 -12.55 7.65
N SER A 366 5.53 -13.56 6.99
CA SER A 366 4.57 -14.47 7.62
C SER A 366 5.20 -15.33 8.71
N LEU A 367 6.44 -15.79 8.52
CA LEU A 367 7.19 -16.54 9.53
C LEU A 367 7.53 -15.66 10.73
N LEU A 368 7.94 -14.41 10.51
CA LEU A 368 8.22 -13.44 11.56
C LEU A 368 6.97 -13.05 12.37
N LEU A 369 5.81 -12.99 11.70
CA LEU A 369 4.51 -12.81 12.36
C LEU A 369 4.02 -14.07 13.08
N GLY A 370 4.76 -15.20 13.05
CA GLY A 370 4.38 -16.44 13.68
C GLY A 370 3.23 -17.18 13.00
N ARG A 371 2.93 -16.90 11.73
CA ARG A 371 1.92 -17.64 10.96
C ARG A 371 2.42 -19.06 10.67
N PRO A 372 1.56 -20.08 10.78
CA PRO A 372 1.99 -21.47 10.56
C PRO A 372 2.42 -21.67 9.08
N PRO A 373 3.62 -22.27 8.85
CA PRO A 373 4.08 -22.55 7.49
C PRO A 373 3.35 -23.74 6.88
N GLY A 374 3.07 -23.64 5.57
CA GLY A 374 2.56 -24.74 4.74
C GLY A 374 3.64 -25.33 3.82
N ARG A 375 3.24 -25.71 2.59
CA ARG A 375 4.16 -26.26 1.58
C ARG A 375 5.31 -25.31 1.29
N GLU A 376 6.54 -25.82 1.27
CA GLU A 376 7.79 -25.07 1.04
C GLU A 376 7.95 -23.87 2.00
N ALA A 377 7.39 -24.01 3.22
CA ALA A 377 7.36 -22.96 4.26
C ALA A 377 6.58 -21.69 3.86
N TYR A 378 5.83 -21.68 2.78
CA TYR A 378 4.93 -20.59 2.45
C TYR A 378 3.68 -20.62 3.36
N PRO A 379 3.09 -19.47 3.68
CA PRO A 379 1.81 -19.43 4.39
C PRO A 379 0.69 -19.95 3.49
N GLY A 380 -0.39 -20.45 4.10
CA GLY A 380 -1.51 -21.05 3.37
C GLY A 380 -2.24 -20.14 2.40
N ASP A 381 -2.12 -18.82 2.59
CA ASP A 381 -2.75 -17.77 1.79
C ASP A 381 -1.87 -17.21 0.65
N VAL A 382 -0.72 -17.84 0.34
CA VAL A 382 0.18 -17.34 -0.71
C VAL A 382 -0.48 -17.36 -2.11
N PHE A 383 -1.42 -18.27 -2.36
CA PHE A 383 -2.23 -18.23 -3.59
C PHE A 383 -3.04 -16.93 -3.66
N TYR A 384 -3.70 -16.56 -2.57
CA TYR A 384 -4.49 -15.34 -2.48
C TYR A 384 -3.64 -14.08 -2.63
N LEU A 385 -2.38 -14.09 -2.17
CA LEU A 385 -1.42 -13.02 -2.38
C LEU A 385 -1.31 -12.62 -3.86
N HIS A 386 -1.08 -13.58 -4.75
CA HIS A 386 -0.92 -13.32 -6.18
C HIS A 386 -2.26 -13.16 -6.91
N SER A 387 -3.31 -13.89 -6.51
CA SER A 387 -4.61 -13.79 -7.17
C SER A 387 -5.23 -12.40 -6.96
N ARG A 388 -5.24 -11.86 -5.74
CA ARG A 388 -5.76 -10.50 -5.47
C ARG A 388 -4.95 -9.39 -6.15
N LEU A 389 -3.66 -9.64 -6.47
CA LEU A 389 -2.82 -8.72 -7.23
C LEU A 389 -3.16 -8.77 -8.72
N LEU A 390 -3.12 -9.98 -9.32
CA LEU A 390 -3.23 -10.19 -10.76
C LEU A 390 -4.67 -10.04 -11.28
N GLU A 391 -5.68 -10.34 -10.48
CA GLU A 391 -7.08 -10.15 -10.84
C GLU A 391 -7.48 -8.68 -11.04
N ARG A 392 -6.69 -7.73 -10.53
CA ARG A 392 -6.86 -6.30 -10.79
C ARG A 392 -6.53 -5.92 -12.23
N SER A 393 -5.77 -6.77 -12.94
CA SER A 393 -5.48 -6.62 -14.36
C SER A 393 -6.66 -7.11 -15.19
N SER A 394 -7.24 -6.21 -15.97
CA SER A 394 -8.42 -6.48 -16.77
C SER A 394 -8.62 -5.38 -17.82
N ARG A 395 -9.57 -5.57 -18.71
CA ARG A 395 -10.08 -4.54 -19.61
C ARG A 395 -11.44 -4.08 -19.12
N LEU A 396 -11.60 -2.77 -18.96
CA LEU A 396 -12.84 -2.17 -18.45
C LEU A 396 -13.84 -1.86 -19.58
N THR A 397 -15.13 -1.91 -19.22
CA THR A 397 -16.19 -1.35 -20.06
C THR A 397 -16.05 0.18 -20.11
N PRO A 398 -16.61 0.86 -21.14
CA PRO A 398 -16.59 2.32 -21.22
C PRO A 398 -17.20 3.00 -20.00
N GLU A 399 -18.23 2.39 -19.41
CA GLU A 399 -18.94 2.89 -18.22
C GLU A 399 -18.06 2.83 -16.96
N ALA A 400 -17.18 1.83 -16.89
CA ALA A 400 -16.23 1.65 -15.79
C ALA A 400 -14.90 2.41 -16.00
N GLY A 401 -14.75 3.18 -17.09
CA GLY A 401 -13.56 3.96 -17.40
C GLY A 401 -12.88 3.62 -18.71
N GLY A 402 -13.12 2.44 -19.31
CA GLY A 402 -12.73 2.07 -20.67
C GLY A 402 -11.26 1.70 -20.89
N GLY A 403 -10.41 1.81 -19.88
CA GLY A 403 -8.98 1.46 -19.95
C GLY A 403 -8.71 -0.02 -19.74
N SER A 404 -7.43 -0.40 -19.77
CA SER A 404 -6.99 -1.77 -19.48
C SER A 404 -5.67 -1.81 -18.73
N ILE A 405 -5.45 -2.89 -17.97
CA ILE A 405 -4.14 -3.27 -17.44
C ILE A 405 -3.79 -4.64 -17.99
N THR A 406 -2.73 -4.72 -18.78
CA THR A 406 -2.12 -5.97 -19.24
C THR A 406 -0.97 -6.31 -18.30
N ALA A 407 -0.99 -7.48 -17.67
CA ALA A 407 0.04 -7.88 -16.73
C ALA A 407 1.00 -8.91 -17.35
N LEU A 408 2.28 -8.67 -17.17
CA LEU A 408 3.37 -9.61 -17.45
C LEU A 408 4.07 -9.99 -16.14
N PRO A 409 3.50 -10.91 -15.33
CA PRO A 409 4.23 -11.47 -14.21
C PRO A 409 5.40 -12.33 -14.69
N VAL A 410 6.52 -12.20 -13.99
CA VAL A 410 7.71 -13.02 -14.23
C VAL A 410 7.91 -13.99 -13.08
N ILE A 411 8.11 -15.26 -13.38
CA ILE A 411 8.43 -16.31 -12.40
C ILE A 411 9.77 -16.96 -12.76
N GLU A 412 10.60 -17.13 -11.76
CA GLU A 412 11.88 -17.86 -11.87
C GLU A 412 11.68 -19.30 -11.43
N THR A 413 11.98 -20.25 -12.32
CA THR A 413 12.02 -21.68 -12.03
C THR A 413 13.45 -22.13 -11.66
N GLN A 414 13.56 -23.33 -11.13
CA GLN A 414 14.82 -24.02 -10.88
C GLN A 414 14.81 -25.33 -11.67
N TYR A 415 15.78 -25.50 -12.58
CA TYR A 415 15.89 -26.69 -13.42
C TYR A 415 14.64 -26.99 -14.27
N GLY A 416 13.95 -25.96 -14.74
CA GLY A 416 12.73 -26.09 -15.53
C GLY A 416 11.51 -26.62 -14.76
N ASP A 417 11.56 -26.71 -13.44
CA ASP A 417 10.44 -27.24 -12.64
C ASP A 417 9.28 -26.25 -12.55
N ILE A 418 8.31 -26.38 -13.44
CA ILE A 418 7.06 -25.63 -13.44
C ILE A 418 6.03 -26.19 -12.45
N SER A 419 6.27 -27.38 -11.85
CA SER A 419 5.40 -28.04 -10.89
C SER A 419 5.63 -27.58 -9.44
N ALA A 420 6.65 -26.75 -9.20
CA ALA A 420 6.93 -26.12 -7.91
C ALA A 420 5.73 -25.26 -7.45
N TYR A 421 5.66 -24.96 -6.15
CA TYR A 421 4.46 -24.39 -5.55
C TYR A 421 4.08 -23.00 -6.10
N ILE A 422 5.03 -22.08 -6.20
CA ILE A 422 4.75 -20.72 -6.71
C ILE A 422 4.47 -20.71 -8.22
N PRO A 423 5.26 -21.38 -9.10
CA PRO A 423 4.93 -21.53 -10.51
C PRO A 423 3.49 -22.03 -10.74
N THR A 424 3.13 -23.15 -10.13
CA THR A 424 1.79 -23.75 -10.28
C THR A 424 0.67 -22.78 -9.88
N ASN A 425 0.85 -22.04 -8.78
CA ASN A 425 -0.14 -21.06 -8.33
C ASN A 425 -0.32 -19.94 -9.37
N VAL A 426 0.78 -19.37 -9.89
CA VAL A 426 0.69 -18.24 -10.83
C VAL A 426 0.17 -18.70 -12.19
N ILE A 427 0.56 -19.89 -12.67
CA ILE A 427 0.00 -20.50 -13.91
C ILE A 427 -1.52 -20.57 -13.82
N SER A 428 -2.09 -20.98 -12.66
CA SER A 428 -3.54 -21.10 -12.52
C SER A 428 -4.27 -19.76 -12.41
N ILE A 429 -3.58 -18.66 -12.11
CA ILE A 429 -4.16 -17.31 -12.02
C ILE A 429 -4.11 -16.58 -13.36
N THR A 430 -3.11 -16.87 -14.19
CA THR A 430 -2.87 -16.19 -15.47
C THR A 430 -3.67 -16.81 -16.62
N ASP A 431 -3.90 -16.03 -17.67
CA ASP A 431 -4.70 -16.45 -18.82
C ASP A 431 -3.88 -17.27 -19.82
N GLY A 432 -2.54 -17.12 -19.81
CA GLY A 432 -1.58 -17.83 -20.64
C GLY A 432 -0.17 -17.74 -20.07
N GLN A 433 0.76 -18.43 -20.73
CA GLN A 433 2.16 -18.50 -20.29
C GLN A 433 3.14 -18.57 -21.46
N ILE A 434 4.27 -17.90 -21.30
CA ILE A 434 5.42 -17.95 -22.18
C ILE A 434 6.53 -18.69 -21.46
N CYS A 435 6.77 -19.94 -21.84
CA CYS A 435 7.79 -20.80 -21.25
C CYS A 435 9.13 -20.59 -21.92
N LEU A 436 10.16 -20.30 -21.13
CA LEU A 436 11.54 -20.14 -21.59
C LEU A 436 12.39 -21.31 -21.09
N GLU A 437 13.09 -21.97 -22.00
CA GLU A 437 13.91 -23.13 -21.69
C GLU A 437 15.41 -22.82 -21.74
N SER A 438 16.16 -23.38 -20.77
CA SER A 438 17.59 -23.24 -20.67
C SER A 438 18.33 -23.92 -21.85
N ASP A 439 17.83 -25.05 -22.32
CA ASP A 439 18.46 -25.80 -23.43
C ASP A 439 18.36 -25.01 -24.74
N LEU A 440 17.18 -24.48 -25.07
CA LEU A 440 17.02 -23.60 -26.24
C LEU A 440 17.88 -22.33 -26.11
N PHE A 441 18.02 -21.79 -24.91
CA PHE A 441 18.88 -20.64 -24.67
C PHE A 441 20.36 -20.97 -24.91
N ASN A 442 20.83 -22.12 -24.44
CA ASN A 442 22.19 -22.59 -24.58
C ASN A 442 22.55 -22.96 -26.05
N GLU A 443 21.55 -23.43 -26.80
CA GLU A 443 21.68 -23.69 -28.28
C GLU A 443 21.70 -22.37 -29.07
N GLY A 444 21.54 -21.22 -28.44
CA GLY A 444 21.64 -19.90 -29.09
C GLY A 444 20.30 -19.35 -29.60
N MET A 445 19.17 -19.99 -29.30
CA MET A 445 17.85 -19.50 -29.69
C MET A 445 17.47 -18.23 -28.88
N ARG A 446 17.06 -17.18 -29.57
CA ARG A 446 16.69 -15.88 -28.98
C ARG A 446 15.44 -15.32 -29.65
N PRO A 447 14.30 -15.20 -28.91
CA PRO A 447 14.08 -15.69 -27.54
C PRO A 447 14.02 -17.20 -27.44
N ALA A 448 14.35 -17.74 -26.25
CA ALA A 448 14.37 -19.19 -25.98
C ALA A 448 12.95 -19.70 -25.61
N VAL A 449 11.95 -19.29 -26.36
CA VAL A 449 10.54 -19.64 -26.14
C VAL A 449 10.27 -21.05 -26.60
N ASN A 450 9.75 -21.89 -25.69
CA ASN A 450 9.21 -23.19 -26.06
C ASN A 450 7.78 -23.01 -26.60
N VAL A 451 7.60 -23.28 -27.88
CA VAL A 451 6.31 -23.14 -28.57
C VAL A 451 5.40 -24.37 -28.44
N GLY A 452 5.89 -25.43 -27.80
CA GLY A 452 5.17 -26.68 -27.60
C GLY A 452 4.51 -26.83 -26.22
N LEU A 453 4.75 -25.88 -25.32
CA LEU A 453 4.24 -25.89 -23.95
C LEU A 453 3.15 -24.84 -23.75
#